data_15116ca6b4c5d4932fd400bdb8ae9102
#
_entry.id   15116ca6b4c5d4932fd400bdb8ae9102
#
_cell.length_a   1.000
_cell.length_b   1.000
_cell.length_c   1.000
_cell.angle_alpha   90.00
_cell.angle_beta   90.00
_cell.angle_gamma   90.00
#
_symmetry.space_group_name_H-M   'P 1'
#
loop_
_entity.id
_entity.type
_entity.pdbx_description
1 polymer ?
#
loop_
_entity_poly.entity_id
_entity_poly.type
_entity_poly.pdbx_seq_one_letter_code
_entity_poly.pdbx_strand_id
1 'polypeptide(L)'
;MKKIHIVGILLIAISIGLLMSLSGEVATYSNFADALSSGERVKIAGALMKDKEMHYEPEVDPNYFSFYLKDTNEEERKVILLAARPQDFELSEQIVLTGKMKGEDFVATEMLMKCPSKYKDEEIYIKSEKGEI
;
A
#
# COMPACT_ATOMS: atom_id res chain seq x y z
N MET A 1 -3.37 -10.08 49.83
CA MET A 1 -2.80 -10.76 48.66
C MET A 1 -3.75 -10.83 47.46
N LYS A 2 -4.99 -11.23 47.69
CA LYS A 2 -5.97 -11.36 46.57
C LYS A 2 -6.23 -10.04 45.82
N LYS A 3 -6.24 -8.91 46.50
CA LYS A 3 -6.47 -7.59 45.90
C LYS A 3 -5.31 -7.14 44.98
N ILE A 4 -4.08 -7.46 45.37
CA ILE A 4 -2.88 -7.14 44.59
C ILE A 4 -2.85 -7.93 43.28
N HIS A 5 -3.28 -9.18 43.28
CA HIS A 5 -3.34 -9.99 42.05
C HIS A 5 -4.40 -9.48 41.09
N ILE A 6 -5.54 -9.01 41.62
CA ILE A 6 -6.61 -8.42 40.80
C ILE A 6 -6.12 -7.13 40.13
N VAL A 7 -5.44 -6.27 40.88
CA VAL A 7 -4.86 -5.05 40.34
C VAL A 7 -3.82 -5.36 39.27
N GLY A 8 -2.97 -6.37 39.50
CA GLY A 8 -1.98 -6.83 38.53
C GLY A 8 -2.61 -7.31 37.20
N ILE A 9 -3.64 -8.16 37.33
CA ILE A 9 -4.36 -8.66 36.14
C ILE A 9 -5.03 -7.53 35.37
N LEU A 10 -5.63 -6.57 36.08
CA LEU A 10 -6.26 -5.41 35.46
C LEU A 10 -5.26 -4.56 34.71
N LEU A 11 -4.07 -4.30 35.27
CA LEU A 11 -3.02 -3.55 34.60
C LEU A 11 -2.52 -4.26 33.33
N ILE A 12 -2.35 -5.58 33.40
CA ILE A 12 -1.96 -6.39 32.24
C ILE A 12 -3.02 -6.29 31.13
N ALA A 13 -4.29 -6.43 31.49
CA ALA A 13 -5.39 -6.34 30.53
C ALA A 13 -5.45 -4.97 29.85
N ILE A 14 -5.26 -3.89 30.61
CA ILE A 14 -5.21 -2.53 30.07
C ILE A 14 -4.02 -2.37 29.13
N SER A 15 -2.85 -2.88 29.50
CA SER A 15 -1.64 -2.82 28.67
C SER A 15 -1.81 -3.56 27.36
N ILE A 16 -2.40 -4.73 27.38
CA ILE A 16 -2.69 -5.53 26.18
C ILE A 16 -3.68 -4.80 25.29
N GLY A 17 -4.75 -4.27 25.86
CA GLY A 17 -5.74 -3.48 25.13
C GLY A 17 -5.14 -2.25 24.46
N LEU A 18 -4.25 -1.55 25.15
CA LEU A 18 -3.55 -0.39 24.61
C LEU A 18 -2.61 -0.78 23.46
N LEU A 19 -1.85 -1.86 23.62
CA LEU A 19 -0.97 -2.37 22.58
C LEU A 19 -1.76 -2.78 21.34
N MET A 20 -2.89 -3.45 21.49
CA MET A 20 -3.74 -3.83 20.37
C MET A 20 -4.35 -2.60 19.67
N SER A 21 -4.68 -1.57 20.43
CA SER A 21 -5.21 -0.33 19.89
C SER A 21 -4.15 0.46 19.10
N LEU A 22 -2.90 0.38 19.54
CA LEU A 22 -1.77 1.06 18.88
C LEU A 22 -1.21 0.25 17.70
N SER A 23 -1.54 -1.04 17.61
CA SER A 23 -1.17 -1.87 16.47
C SER A 23 -1.98 -1.41 15.27
N GLY A 24 -1.39 -0.55 14.46
CA GLY A 24 -2.01 -0.10 13.21
C GLY A 24 -2.33 -1.29 12.30
N GLU A 25 -3.20 -1.08 11.35
CA GLU A 25 -3.54 -2.08 10.36
C GLU A 25 -2.28 -2.56 9.63
N VAL A 26 -1.90 -3.79 9.87
CA VAL A 26 -0.81 -4.43 9.12
C VAL A 26 -1.39 -4.89 7.79
N ALA A 27 -1.04 -4.18 6.73
CA ALA A 27 -1.48 -4.54 5.40
C ALA A 27 -0.86 -5.88 4.99
N THR A 28 -1.70 -6.83 4.65
CA THR A 28 -1.30 -8.17 4.22
C THR A 28 -1.23 -8.23 2.69
N TYR A 29 -0.32 -9.04 2.16
CA TYR A 29 -0.24 -9.27 0.73
C TYR A 29 -1.51 -9.94 0.20
N SER A 30 -2.03 -9.41 -0.89
CA SER A 30 -3.31 -9.81 -1.46
C SER A 30 -3.29 -9.60 -2.98
N ASN A 31 -4.43 -9.76 -3.62
CA ASN A 31 -4.65 -9.45 -5.04
C ASN A 31 -5.86 -8.51 -5.16
N PHE A 32 -6.12 -8.02 -6.37
CA PHE A 32 -7.23 -7.08 -6.59
C PHE A 32 -8.60 -7.68 -6.27
N ALA A 33 -8.81 -8.96 -6.60
CA ALA A 33 -10.08 -9.62 -6.33
C ALA A 33 -10.36 -9.71 -4.83
N ASP A 34 -9.38 -10.13 -4.04
CA ASP A 34 -9.48 -10.22 -2.59
C ASP A 34 -9.60 -8.83 -1.95
N ALA A 35 -8.86 -7.87 -2.45
CA ALA A 35 -8.94 -6.47 -2.00
C ALA A 35 -10.34 -5.89 -2.23
N LEU A 36 -10.95 -6.19 -3.39
CA LEU A 36 -12.30 -5.73 -3.73
C LEU A 36 -13.34 -6.36 -2.81
N SER A 37 -13.22 -7.65 -2.52
CA SER A 37 -14.17 -8.36 -1.66
C SER A 37 -14.06 -8.00 -0.18
N SER A 38 -12.84 -7.77 0.33
CA SER A 38 -12.61 -7.42 1.74
C SER A 38 -12.84 -5.93 2.02
N GLY A 39 -12.50 -5.07 1.07
CA GLY A 39 -12.51 -3.62 1.25
C GLY A 39 -11.45 -3.11 2.23
N GLU A 40 -10.54 -3.97 2.64
CA GLU A 40 -9.50 -3.65 3.61
C GLU A 40 -8.23 -3.12 2.95
N ARG A 41 -7.37 -2.52 3.75
CA ARG A 41 -6.05 -2.07 3.32
C ARG A 41 -5.13 -3.27 3.12
N VAL A 42 -4.60 -3.42 1.91
CA VAL A 42 -3.78 -4.56 1.52
C VAL A 42 -2.55 -4.11 0.74
N LYS A 43 -1.59 -5.03 0.61
CA LYS A 43 -0.43 -4.87 -0.28
C LYS A 43 -0.64 -5.71 -1.52
N ILE A 44 -0.49 -5.10 -2.68
CA ILE A 44 -0.61 -5.79 -3.96
C ILE A 44 0.71 -5.69 -4.70
N ALA A 45 1.30 -6.85 -5.00
CA ALA A 45 2.48 -6.94 -5.82
C ALA A 45 2.06 -7.22 -7.27
N GLY A 46 2.68 -6.54 -8.21
CA GLY A 46 2.34 -6.72 -9.61
C GLY A 46 3.36 -6.10 -10.55
N ALA A 47 3.07 -6.17 -11.84
CA ALA A 47 3.89 -5.62 -12.89
C ALA A 47 3.20 -4.41 -13.54
N LEU A 48 4.00 -3.40 -13.87
CA LEU A 48 3.51 -2.22 -14.55
C LEU A 48 3.06 -2.57 -15.97
N MET A 49 1.86 -2.13 -16.33
CA MET A 49 1.33 -2.23 -17.69
C MET A 49 1.81 -1.02 -18.51
N LYS A 50 2.98 -1.14 -19.13
CA LYS A 50 3.62 -0.06 -19.88
C LYS A 50 2.88 0.32 -21.16
N ASP A 51 2.09 -0.58 -21.70
CA ASP A 51 1.27 -0.38 -22.89
C ASP A 51 -0.07 0.33 -22.60
N LYS A 52 -0.39 0.50 -21.32
CA LYS A 52 -1.59 1.21 -20.88
C LYS A 52 -1.29 2.68 -20.58
N GLU A 53 -2.32 3.49 -20.65
CA GLU A 53 -2.22 4.92 -20.41
C GLU A 53 -1.83 5.24 -18.96
N MET A 54 -0.88 6.15 -18.80
CA MET A 54 -0.51 6.72 -17.51
C MET A 54 -0.90 8.18 -17.49
N HIS A 55 -1.44 8.65 -16.38
CA HIS A 55 -1.87 10.03 -16.23
C HIS A 55 -1.18 10.68 -15.05
N TYR A 56 -0.48 11.79 -15.31
CA TYR A 56 0.16 12.60 -14.28
C TYR A 56 0.20 14.06 -14.71
N GLU A 57 -0.49 14.92 -13.97
CA GLU A 57 -0.51 16.37 -14.21
C GLU A 57 -0.03 17.09 -12.95
N PRO A 58 1.29 17.30 -12.79
CA PRO A 58 1.85 17.92 -11.59
C PRO A 58 1.43 19.38 -11.40
N GLU A 59 1.03 20.04 -12.47
CA GLU A 59 0.54 21.43 -12.40
C GLU A 59 -0.85 21.51 -11.77
N VAL A 60 -1.66 20.47 -11.90
CA VAL A 60 -3.01 20.41 -11.34
C VAL A 60 -2.97 19.76 -9.96
N ASP A 61 -2.36 18.57 -9.82
CA ASP A 61 -2.18 17.89 -8.57
C ASP A 61 -0.88 17.06 -8.62
N PRO A 62 0.18 17.51 -7.94
CA PRO A 62 1.46 16.80 -7.93
C PRO A 62 1.41 15.48 -7.15
N ASN A 63 0.37 15.24 -6.37
CA ASN A 63 0.18 14.03 -5.57
C ASN A 63 -0.91 13.11 -6.14
N TYR A 64 -1.16 13.18 -7.44
CA TYR A 64 -2.10 12.31 -8.13
C TYR A 64 -1.42 11.72 -9.37
N PHE A 65 -1.20 10.42 -9.34
CA PHE A 65 -0.63 9.68 -10.46
C PHE A 65 -1.44 8.40 -10.68
N SER A 66 -1.94 8.19 -11.89
CA SER A 66 -2.69 6.99 -12.23
C SER A 66 -1.97 6.16 -13.30
N PHE A 67 -2.06 4.86 -13.16
CA PHE A 67 -1.47 3.89 -14.07
C PHE A 67 -2.20 2.55 -13.95
N TYR A 68 -1.87 1.60 -14.81
CA TYR A 68 -2.44 0.26 -14.76
C TYR A 68 -1.40 -0.73 -14.25
N LEU A 69 -1.83 -1.60 -13.35
CA LEU A 69 -1.01 -2.66 -12.77
C LEU A 69 -1.67 -4.01 -13.00
N LYS A 70 -0.86 -5.01 -13.30
CA LYS A 70 -1.28 -6.39 -13.42
C LYS A 70 -0.79 -7.15 -12.18
N ASP A 71 -1.72 -7.75 -11.43
CA ASP A 71 -1.39 -8.47 -10.21
C ASP A 71 -0.87 -9.89 -10.47
N THR A 72 -0.64 -10.65 -9.39
CA THR A 72 -0.16 -12.04 -9.50
C THR A 72 -1.16 -13.00 -10.12
N ASN A 73 -2.46 -12.64 -10.14
CA ASN A 73 -3.52 -13.39 -10.79
C ASN A 73 -3.80 -12.91 -12.22
N GLU A 74 -2.91 -12.07 -12.77
CA GLU A 74 -3.04 -11.49 -14.10
C GLU A 74 -4.25 -10.56 -14.27
N GLU A 75 -4.82 -10.08 -13.18
CA GLU A 75 -5.89 -9.08 -13.21
C GLU A 75 -5.29 -7.68 -13.37
N GLU A 76 -5.80 -6.93 -14.35
CA GLU A 76 -5.39 -5.56 -14.63
C GLU A 76 -6.37 -4.58 -14.00
N ARG A 77 -5.86 -3.65 -13.22
CA ARG A 77 -6.67 -2.60 -12.61
C ARG A 77 -5.97 -1.24 -12.68
N LYS A 78 -6.78 -0.20 -12.76
CA LYS A 78 -6.29 1.15 -12.63
C LYS A 78 -5.89 1.42 -11.18
N VAL A 79 -4.70 1.96 -11.01
CA VAL A 79 -4.16 2.35 -9.71
C VAL A 79 -4.03 3.85 -9.64
N ILE A 80 -4.49 4.42 -8.56
CA ILE A 80 -4.32 5.84 -8.25
C ILE A 80 -3.35 5.95 -7.10
N LEU A 81 -2.16 6.48 -7.37
CA LEU A 81 -1.15 6.72 -6.34
C LEU A 81 -1.27 8.17 -5.86
N LEU A 82 -1.47 8.34 -4.58
CA LEU A 82 -1.60 9.67 -3.95
C LEU A 82 -0.24 10.26 -3.60
N ALA A 83 0.67 10.24 -4.56
CA ALA A 83 2.02 10.77 -4.44
C ALA A 83 2.53 11.21 -5.83
N ALA A 84 3.64 11.91 -5.83
CA ALA A 84 4.29 12.31 -7.08
C ALA A 84 4.78 11.09 -7.86
N ARG A 85 4.77 11.21 -9.19
CA ARG A 85 5.33 10.19 -10.07
C ARG A 85 6.81 9.99 -9.74
N PRO A 86 7.25 8.76 -9.39
CA PRO A 86 8.65 8.50 -9.11
C PRO A 86 9.52 8.64 -10.35
N GLN A 87 10.76 9.01 -10.13
CA GLN A 87 11.76 8.99 -11.19
C GLN A 87 11.96 7.55 -11.67
N ASP A 88 12.15 7.37 -12.97
CA ASP A 88 12.36 6.05 -13.60
C ASP A 88 11.24 5.03 -13.34
N PHE A 89 10.02 5.53 -13.10
CA PHE A 89 8.85 4.68 -12.88
C PHE A 89 8.65 3.65 -13.99
N GLU A 90 8.85 4.04 -15.24
CA GLU A 90 8.68 3.18 -16.41
C GLU A 90 9.71 2.05 -16.49
N LEU A 91 10.81 2.16 -15.76
CA LEU A 91 11.85 1.13 -15.69
C LEU A 91 11.60 0.09 -14.62
N SER A 92 10.57 0.25 -13.81
CA SER A 92 10.23 -0.69 -12.75
C SER A 92 9.74 -2.02 -13.33
N GLU A 93 10.24 -3.13 -12.80
CA GLU A 93 9.80 -4.46 -13.18
C GLU A 93 8.71 -4.98 -12.24
N GLN A 94 8.88 -4.72 -10.96
CA GLN A 94 7.93 -5.13 -9.94
C GLN A 94 7.54 -3.95 -9.07
N ILE A 95 6.25 -3.84 -8.79
CA ILE A 95 5.71 -2.78 -7.96
C ILE A 95 4.89 -3.43 -6.86
N VAL A 96 5.10 -2.97 -5.62
CA VAL A 96 4.26 -3.33 -4.47
C VAL A 96 3.53 -2.08 -4.01
N LEU A 97 2.21 -2.16 -4.00
CA LEU A 97 1.35 -1.05 -3.60
C LEU A 97 0.66 -1.36 -2.29
N THR A 98 0.58 -0.38 -1.42
CA THR A 98 -0.21 -0.45 -0.19
C THR A 98 -1.36 0.52 -0.28
N GLY A 99 -2.57 0.01 -0.18
CA GLY A 99 -3.78 0.81 -0.28
C GLY A 99 -5.02 -0.05 -0.20
N LYS A 100 -6.12 0.45 -0.71
CA LYS A 100 -7.39 -0.27 -0.74
C LYS A 100 -8.21 0.05 -1.98
N MET A 101 -9.16 -0.82 -2.30
CA MET A 101 -10.07 -0.61 -3.41
C MET A 101 -11.08 0.48 -3.08
N LYS A 102 -11.29 1.37 -4.05
CA LYS A 102 -12.38 2.35 -4.05
C LYS A 102 -13.13 2.23 -5.37
N GLY A 103 -14.29 1.57 -5.34
CA GLY A 103 -15.00 1.22 -6.56
C GLY A 103 -14.19 0.22 -7.39
N GLU A 104 -13.91 0.55 -8.64
CA GLU A 104 -13.14 -0.30 -9.54
C GLU A 104 -11.63 0.01 -9.53
N ASP A 105 -11.22 1.10 -8.88
CA ASP A 105 -9.85 1.57 -8.85
C ASP A 105 -9.18 1.21 -7.52
N PHE A 106 -7.89 0.91 -7.57
CA PHE A 106 -7.09 0.71 -6.38
C PHE A 106 -6.39 2.00 -6.01
N VAL A 107 -6.67 2.52 -4.82
CA VAL A 107 -6.06 3.77 -4.32
C VAL A 107 -4.91 3.42 -3.39
N ALA A 108 -3.71 3.72 -3.82
CA ALA A 108 -2.48 3.44 -3.09
C ALA A 108 -1.94 4.68 -2.38
N THR A 109 -1.49 4.50 -1.15
CA THR A 109 -0.81 5.54 -0.37
C THR A 109 0.68 5.30 -0.25
N GLU A 110 1.11 4.07 -0.49
CA GLU A 110 2.53 3.68 -0.45
C GLU A 110 2.86 2.83 -1.67
N MET A 111 4.06 2.99 -2.16
CA MET A 111 4.56 2.21 -3.30
C MET A 111 6.03 1.87 -3.10
N LEU A 112 6.36 0.62 -3.34
CA LEU A 112 7.73 0.14 -3.42
C LEU A 112 7.99 -0.33 -4.84
N MET A 113 9.01 0.24 -5.49
CA MET A 113 9.42 -0.16 -6.84
C MET A 113 10.73 -0.93 -6.79
N LYS A 114 10.81 -1.96 -7.61
CA LYS A 114 12.06 -2.67 -7.87
C LYS A 114 12.47 -2.44 -9.32
N CYS A 115 13.58 -1.77 -9.50
CA CYS A 115 14.15 -1.50 -10.82
C CYS A 115 15.29 -2.47 -11.09
N PRO A 116 15.44 -2.98 -12.32
CA PRO A 116 16.59 -3.81 -12.68
C PRO A 116 17.85 -2.94 -12.64
N SER A 117 18.82 -3.35 -11.84
CA SER A 117 20.12 -2.69 -11.78
C SER A 117 21.21 -3.71 -12.04
N LYS A 118 22.22 -3.35 -12.81
CA LYS A 118 23.39 -4.20 -13.07
C LYS A 118 24.24 -4.43 -11.82
N TYR A 119 24.08 -3.61 -10.80
CA TYR A 119 24.94 -3.58 -9.63
C TYR A 119 24.23 -3.92 -8.34
N LYS A 120 22.95 -3.56 -8.20
CA LYS A 120 22.10 -3.85 -7.04
C LYS A 120 20.65 -3.71 -7.44
N ASP A 121 19.79 -4.53 -6.83
CA ASP A 121 18.34 -4.31 -6.87
C ASP A 121 18.04 -3.04 -6.10
N GLU A 122 17.79 -1.96 -6.80
CA GLU A 122 17.38 -0.71 -6.18
C GLU A 122 15.90 -0.76 -5.85
N GLU A 123 15.60 -0.62 -4.57
CA GLU A 123 14.24 -0.50 -4.10
C GLU A 123 13.93 0.97 -3.84
N ILE A 124 12.92 1.49 -4.52
CA ILE A 124 12.44 2.86 -4.29
C ILE A 124 11.13 2.78 -3.53
N TYR A 125 11.12 3.35 -2.33
CA TYR A 125 9.94 3.41 -1.49
C TYR A 125 9.31 4.80 -1.56
N ILE A 126 8.03 4.83 -1.91
CA ILE A 126 7.24 6.06 -2.02
C ILE A 126 6.07 6.00 -1.05
N LYS A 127 5.91 7.04 -0.26
CA LYS A 127 4.80 7.17 0.67
C LYS A 127 4.04 8.47 0.40
N SER A 128 2.72 8.41 0.48
CA SER A 128 1.87 9.60 0.36
C SER A 128 2.06 10.54 1.54
N GLU A 129 2.23 11.82 1.26
CA GLU A 129 2.31 12.87 2.28
C GLU A 129 0.99 13.03 3.03
N LYS A 130 -0.11 12.65 2.40
CA LYS A 130 -1.45 12.71 3.01
C LYS A 130 -1.72 11.57 4.00
N GLY A 131 -0.88 10.55 4.04
CA GLY A 131 -0.90 9.46 5.02
C GLY A 131 -2.04 8.47 4.93
N GLU A 132 -3.25 8.88 4.64
CA GLU A 132 -4.45 8.03 4.62
C GLU A 132 -5.35 8.28 3.40
N ILE A 133 -6.04 7.23 3.03
CA ILE A 133 -7.06 7.26 1.97
C ILE A 133 -8.40 7.67 2.55
#